data_508d3cc662d8856b390a960f2438e553
#
_entry.id   508d3cc662d8856b390a960f2438e553
#
_cell.length_a   1.000
_cell.length_b   1.000
_cell.length_c   1.000
_cell.angle_alpha   90.00
_cell.angle_beta   90.00
_cell.angle_gamma   90.00
#
_symmetry.space_group_name_H-M   'P 1'
#
loop_
_entity.id
_entity.type
_entity.pdbx_description
1 polymer ?
#
loop_
_entity_poly.entity_id
_entity_poly.type
_entity_poly.pdbx_seq_one_letter_code
_entity_poly.pdbx_strand_id
1 'polypeptide(L)'
;MQWQNTANRFGVLARFLHWTSAAAFIAAYIVVYYVIWFMDDTSPESWPVLNIHWVLGLLVGFLVLPRLLWRMIGVQPDNPPGSALEHRLAHLAHWALYGLLIAMPLTGYLGTGAPTDFGLFSVTGFNETAPFAWISHSYGLSFEAFEVPIDAIHHFLGKWIAWSVVALHVLAALFHHWVRRDDVLTRMLPWSKSEQPTD
;
A
#
# COMPACT_ATOMS: atom_id res chain seq x y z
N MET A 1 -9.10 -24.11 -8.98
CA MET A 1 -8.88 -22.82 -8.29
C MET A 1 -9.70 -21.74 -8.99
N GLN A 2 -10.51 -20.99 -8.25
CA GLN A 2 -11.36 -19.94 -8.84
C GLN A 2 -10.60 -18.62 -8.91
N TRP A 3 -10.32 -18.14 -10.13
CA TRP A 3 -9.56 -16.91 -10.35
C TRP A 3 -10.37 -15.65 -10.07
N GLN A 4 -11.68 -15.69 -10.38
CA GLN A 4 -12.60 -14.56 -10.23
C GLN A 4 -13.26 -14.56 -8.84
N ASN A 5 -13.67 -13.38 -8.41
CA ASN A 5 -14.49 -13.22 -7.21
C ASN A 5 -15.89 -13.78 -7.45
N THR A 6 -16.53 -14.20 -6.37
CA THR A 6 -17.96 -14.59 -6.31
C THR A 6 -18.66 -13.77 -5.24
N ALA A 7 -19.98 -13.91 -5.14
CA ALA A 7 -20.75 -13.30 -4.05
C ALA A 7 -20.26 -13.71 -2.65
N ASN A 8 -19.71 -14.93 -2.53
CA ASN A 8 -19.30 -15.48 -1.23
C ASN A 8 -17.81 -15.34 -0.94
N ARG A 9 -16.95 -15.04 -1.94
CA ARG A 9 -15.50 -15.17 -1.76
C ARG A 9 -14.68 -14.35 -2.76
N PHE A 10 -13.50 -13.92 -2.30
CA PHE A 10 -12.49 -13.35 -3.18
C PHE A 10 -11.75 -14.42 -3.98
N GLY A 11 -11.55 -14.18 -5.26
CA GLY A 11 -10.79 -15.03 -6.16
C GLY A 11 -9.29 -15.02 -5.85
N VAL A 12 -8.56 -15.95 -6.47
CA VAL A 12 -7.11 -16.11 -6.27
C VAL A 12 -6.38 -14.81 -6.60
N LEU A 13 -6.75 -14.13 -7.69
CA LEU A 13 -6.09 -12.89 -8.11
C LEU A 13 -6.27 -11.77 -7.07
N ALA A 14 -7.48 -11.57 -6.56
CA ALA A 14 -7.74 -10.55 -5.53
C ALA A 14 -6.92 -10.81 -4.25
N ARG A 15 -6.87 -12.07 -3.81
CA ARG A 15 -6.09 -12.50 -2.64
C ARG A 15 -4.59 -12.36 -2.86
N PHE A 16 -4.09 -12.76 -4.01
CA PHE A 16 -2.68 -12.59 -4.38
C PHE A 16 -2.27 -11.11 -4.36
N LEU A 17 -3.02 -10.26 -5.06
CA LEU A 17 -2.75 -8.81 -5.08
C LEU A 17 -2.82 -8.20 -3.68
N HIS A 18 -3.77 -8.64 -2.84
CA HIS A 18 -3.89 -8.17 -1.46
C HIS A 18 -2.65 -8.52 -0.64
N TRP A 19 -2.30 -9.80 -0.58
CA TRP A 19 -1.23 -10.27 0.29
C TRP A 19 0.16 -9.85 -0.19
N THR A 20 0.37 -9.77 -1.50
CA THR A 20 1.63 -9.24 -2.05
C THR A 20 1.78 -7.75 -1.73
N SER A 21 0.72 -6.94 -1.88
CA SER A 21 0.76 -5.53 -1.49
C SER A 21 0.96 -5.37 0.02
N ALA A 22 0.30 -6.18 0.85
CA ALA A 22 0.46 -6.13 2.30
C ALA A 22 1.88 -6.51 2.73
N ALA A 23 2.45 -7.56 2.13
CA ALA A 23 3.82 -7.99 2.42
C ALA A 23 4.84 -6.93 2.01
N ALA A 24 4.71 -6.35 0.80
CA ALA A 24 5.59 -5.28 0.34
C ALA A 24 5.48 -4.03 1.23
N PHE A 25 4.27 -3.65 1.61
CA PHE A 25 4.03 -2.52 2.50
C PHE A 25 4.66 -2.73 3.88
N ILE A 26 4.44 -3.88 4.51
CA ILE A 26 5.04 -4.21 5.82
C ILE A 26 6.57 -4.26 5.71
N ALA A 27 7.12 -4.87 4.66
CA ALA A 27 8.55 -4.92 4.45
C ALA A 27 9.17 -3.53 4.27
N ALA A 28 8.49 -2.61 3.55
CA ALA A 28 8.93 -1.22 3.43
C ALA A 28 9.02 -0.52 4.81
N TYR A 29 8.05 -0.78 5.70
CA TYR A 29 8.11 -0.27 7.08
C TYR A 29 9.25 -0.88 7.89
N ILE A 30 9.44 -2.19 7.81
CA ILE A 30 10.55 -2.86 8.52
C ILE A 30 11.88 -2.24 8.10
N VAL A 31 12.09 -2.02 6.80
CA VAL A 31 13.31 -1.45 6.27
C VAL A 31 13.53 -0.01 6.75
N VAL A 32 12.52 0.87 6.62
CA VAL A 32 12.70 2.27 7.01
C VAL A 32 12.91 2.42 8.51
N TYR A 33 12.20 1.66 9.35
CA TYR A 33 12.42 1.69 10.80
C TYR A 33 13.75 1.07 11.21
N TYR A 34 14.25 0.08 10.46
CA TYR A 34 15.62 -0.41 10.67
C TYR A 34 16.64 0.71 10.44
N VAL A 35 16.49 1.48 9.36
CA VAL A 35 17.36 2.64 9.11
C VAL A 35 17.25 3.67 10.23
N ILE A 36 16.02 4.09 10.60
CA ILE A 36 15.78 5.11 11.63
C ILE A 36 16.36 4.72 13.01
N TRP A 37 16.33 3.43 13.36
CA TRP A 37 16.74 2.99 14.71
C TRP A 37 18.19 2.53 14.80
N PHE A 38 18.77 2.08 13.70
CA PHE A 38 20.09 1.40 13.72
C PHE A 38 21.12 2.01 12.77
N MET A 39 20.74 2.97 11.93
CA MET A 39 21.63 3.62 10.98
C MET A 39 21.49 5.14 11.08
N ASP A 40 22.44 5.87 10.48
CA ASP A 40 22.29 7.30 10.21
C ASP A 40 21.66 7.45 8.82
N ASP A 41 20.42 7.93 8.76
CA ASP A 41 19.65 8.09 7.51
C ASP A 41 20.24 9.16 6.57
N THR A 42 21.09 10.04 7.09
CA THR A 42 21.82 11.05 6.31
C THR A 42 23.14 10.53 5.74
N SER A 43 23.60 9.37 6.22
CA SER A 43 24.86 8.76 5.77
C SER A 43 24.70 8.02 4.45
N PRO A 44 25.67 8.12 3.51
CA PRO A 44 25.67 7.31 2.29
C PRO A 44 25.64 5.78 2.54
N GLU A 45 26.05 5.33 3.71
CA GLU A 45 26.00 3.91 4.09
C GLU A 45 24.57 3.36 4.23
N SER A 46 23.59 4.23 4.51
CA SER A 46 22.17 3.85 4.58
C SER A 46 21.50 3.71 3.21
N TRP A 47 22.06 4.29 2.15
CA TRP A 47 21.43 4.34 0.83
C TRP A 47 21.11 2.98 0.22
N PRO A 48 21.96 1.95 0.30
CA PRO A 48 21.60 0.62 -0.21
C PRO A 48 20.38 0.02 0.51
N VAL A 49 20.24 0.29 1.81
CA VAL A 49 19.10 -0.16 2.61
C VAL A 49 17.85 0.67 2.28
N LEU A 50 17.99 2.00 2.17
CA LEU A 50 16.91 2.90 1.74
C LEU A 50 16.43 2.57 0.32
N ASN A 51 17.31 2.15 -0.57
CA ASN A 51 16.92 1.69 -1.90
C ASN A 51 15.93 0.52 -1.83
N ILE A 52 16.07 -0.40 -0.87
CA ILE A 52 15.09 -1.48 -0.67
C ILE A 52 13.72 -0.90 -0.29
N HIS A 53 13.68 0.13 0.56
CA HIS A 53 12.44 0.84 0.90
C HIS A 53 11.80 1.48 -0.35
N TRP A 54 12.59 2.15 -1.18
CA TRP A 54 12.12 2.78 -2.42
C TRP A 54 11.58 1.76 -3.43
N VAL A 55 12.29 0.64 -3.63
CA VAL A 55 11.84 -0.48 -4.48
C VAL A 55 10.51 -1.04 -3.99
N LEU A 56 10.38 -1.31 -2.69
CA LEU A 56 9.15 -1.82 -2.10
C LEU A 56 8.00 -0.80 -2.20
N GLY A 57 8.30 0.49 -1.99
CA GLY A 57 7.33 1.57 -2.15
C GLY A 57 6.79 1.65 -3.57
N LEU A 58 7.67 1.66 -4.57
CA LEU A 58 7.26 1.66 -5.98
C LEU A 58 6.51 0.38 -6.35
N LEU A 59 6.91 -0.78 -5.83
CA LEU A 59 6.18 -2.04 -6.04
C LEU A 59 4.74 -1.94 -5.51
N VAL A 60 4.52 -1.36 -4.33
CA VAL A 60 3.17 -1.08 -3.79
C VAL A 60 2.39 -0.18 -4.75
N GLY A 61 3.01 0.89 -5.26
CA GLY A 61 2.40 1.80 -6.25
C GLY A 61 2.00 1.09 -7.55
N PHE A 62 2.83 0.18 -8.04
CA PHE A 62 2.50 -0.65 -9.22
C PHE A 62 1.34 -1.62 -8.94
N LEU A 63 1.33 -2.24 -7.77
CA LEU A 63 0.31 -3.24 -7.40
C LEU A 63 -1.06 -2.62 -7.13
N VAL A 64 -1.14 -1.35 -6.75
CA VAL A 64 -2.44 -0.70 -6.48
C VAL A 64 -3.28 -0.54 -7.74
N LEU A 65 -2.66 -0.32 -8.91
CA LEU A 65 -3.39 -0.13 -10.17
C LEU A 65 -4.19 -1.37 -10.58
N PRO A 66 -3.59 -2.57 -10.75
CA PRO A 66 -4.34 -3.77 -11.08
C PRO A 66 -5.34 -4.13 -9.97
N ARG A 67 -5.03 -3.80 -8.71
CA ARG A 67 -5.93 -4.04 -7.59
C ARG A 67 -7.19 -3.17 -7.63
N LEU A 68 -7.05 -1.89 -7.97
CA LEU A 68 -8.18 -0.98 -8.17
C LEU A 68 -9.00 -1.38 -9.39
N LEU A 69 -8.36 -1.67 -10.51
CA LEU A 69 -9.04 -2.15 -11.72
C LEU A 69 -9.85 -3.41 -11.42
N TRP A 70 -9.25 -4.40 -10.74
CA TRP A 70 -9.94 -5.63 -10.37
C TRP A 70 -11.13 -5.38 -9.45
N ARG A 71 -10.99 -4.43 -8.51
CA ARG A 71 -12.09 -4.03 -7.64
C ARG A 71 -13.25 -3.36 -8.39
N MET A 72 -12.94 -2.58 -9.41
CA MET A 72 -13.95 -1.83 -10.18
C MET A 72 -14.73 -2.71 -11.15
N ILE A 73 -14.05 -3.68 -11.79
CA ILE A 73 -14.66 -4.53 -12.82
C ILE A 73 -15.14 -5.89 -12.29
N GLY A 74 -14.57 -6.36 -11.18
CA GLY A 74 -14.89 -7.66 -10.60
C GLY A 74 -16.11 -7.65 -9.69
N VAL A 75 -16.79 -8.79 -9.60
CA VAL A 75 -17.84 -8.99 -8.58
C VAL A 75 -17.23 -8.78 -7.20
N GLN A 76 -17.96 -8.08 -6.33
CA GLN A 76 -17.55 -7.95 -4.92
C GLN A 76 -18.34 -8.95 -4.08
N PRO A 77 -17.69 -9.66 -3.15
CA PRO A 77 -18.40 -10.50 -2.21
C PRO A 77 -19.42 -9.71 -1.38
N ASP A 78 -20.51 -10.38 -1.04
CA ASP A 78 -21.58 -9.78 -0.24
C ASP A 78 -21.07 -9.32 1.13
N ASN A 79 -21.65 -8.23 1.63
CA ASN A 79 -21.33 -7.75 2.96
C ASN A 79 -21.70 -8.79 4.02
N PRO A 80 -20.87 -8.98 5.06
CA PRO A 80 -21.23 -9.81 6.19
C PRO A 80 -22.44 -9.23 6.92
N PRO A 81 -23.16 -10.03 7.73
CA PRO A 81 -24.23 -9.50 8.59
C PRO A 81 -23.74 -8.34 9.46
N GLY A 82 -24.47 -7.23 9.47
CA GLY A 82 -24.07 -6.05 10.22
C GLY A 82 -25.03 -4.86 10.01
N SER A 83 -24.84 -3.81 10.78
CA SER A 83 -25.59 -2.57 10.66
C SER A 83 -25.13 -1.73 9.46
N ALA A 84 -25.99 -0.84 8.98
CA ALA A 84 -25.64 0.11 7.91
C ALA A 84 -24.44 1.01 8.29
N LEU A 85 -24.26 1.33 9.57
CA LEU A 85 -23.13 2.12 10.06
C LEU A 85 -21.82 1.31 9.93
N GLU A 86 -21.81 0.05 10.34
CA GLU A 86 -20.62 -0.83 10.22
C GLU A 86 -20.21 -0.96 8.76
N HIS A 87 -21.14 -1.18 7.84
CA HIS A 87 -20.81 -1.27 6.42
C HIS A 87 -20.25 0.03 5.86
N ARG A 88 -20.76 1.20 6.28
CA ARG A 88 -20.22 2.51 5.87
C ARG A 88 -18.81 2.73 6.41
N LEU A 89 -18.56 2.40 7.67
CA LEU A 89 -17.23 2.50 8.29
C LEU A 89 -16.22 1.57 7.62
N ALA A 90 -16.61 0.33 7.35
CA ALA A 90 -15.78 -0.62 6.62
C ALA A 90 -15.43 -0.11 5.21
N HIS A 91 -16.43 0.44 4.50
CA HIS A 91 -16.23 1.03 3.17
C HIS A 91 -15.26 2.22 3.22
N LEU A 92 -15.45 3.12 4.19
CA LEU A 92 -14.56 4.28 4.39
C LEU A 92 -13.12 3.84 4.70
N ALA A 93 -12.96 2.86 5.60
CA ALA A 93 -11.64 2.32 5.94
C ALA A 93 -10.92 1.70 4.73
N HIS A 94 -11.64 0.96 3.87
CA HIS A 94 -11.06 0.43 2.65
C HIS A 94 -10.64 1.54 1.67
N TRP A 95 -11.44 2.59 1.50
CA TRP A 95 -11.05 3.71 0.65
C TRP A 95 -9.88 4.51 1.22
N ALA A 96 -9.81 4.66 2.54
CA ALA A 96 -8.64 5.24 3.20
C ALA A 96 -7.37 4.42 2.95
N LEU A 97 -7.46 3.07 3.02
CA LEU A 97 -6.35 2.19 2.66
C LEU A 97 -5.93 2.33 1.20
N TYR A 98 -6.86 2.39 0.25
CA TYR A 98 -6.52 2.65 -1.15
C TYR A 98 -5.88 4.02 -1.34
N GLY A 99 -6.39 5.05 -0.67
CA GLY A 99 -5.78 6.38 -0.67
C GLY A 99 -4.33 6.35 -0.18
N LEU A 100 -4.05 5.60 0.90
CA LEU A 100 -2.69 5.42 1.42
C LEU A 100 -1.79 4.62 0.46
N LEU A 101 -2.31 3.55 -0.17
CA LEU A 101 -1.56 2.77 -1.16
C LEU A 101 -1.19 3.58 -2.41
N ILE A 102 -1.86 4.70 -2.67
CA ILE A 102 -1.51 5.65 -3.73
C ILE A 102 -0.61 6.77 -3.18
N ALA A 103 -1.02 7.39 -2.07
CA ALA A 103 -0.35 8.58 -1.54
C ALA A 103 1.08 8.27 -1.05
N MET A 104 1.30 7.11 -0.40
CA MET A 104 2.61 6.73 0.12
C MET A 104 3.65 6.54 -0.99
N PRO A 105 3.44 5.71 -2.04
CA PRO A 105 4.38 5.60 -3.14
C PRO A 105 4.55 6.92 -3.91
N LEU A 106 3.48 7.66 -4.09
CA LEU A 106 3.52 8.93 -4.83
C LEU A 106 4.37 9.97 -4.09
N THR A 107 4.10 10.21 -2.80
CA THR A 107 4.88 11.17 -2.02
C THR A 107 6.32 10.70 -1.83
N GLY A 108 6.55 9.39 -1.63
CA GLY A 108 7.89 8.84 -1.55
C GLY A 108 8.68 9.05 -2.83
N TYR A 109 8.09 8.81 -4.00
CA TYR A 109 8.77 9.04 -5.29
C TYR A 109 9.03 10.53 -5.56
N LEU A 110 8.05 11.37 -5.30
CA LEU A 110 8.18 12.82 -5.51
C LEU A 110 9.24 13.46 -4.61
N GLY A 111 9.44 12.93 -3.38
CA GLY A 111 10.47 13.38 -2.43
C GLY A 111 11.83 12.70 -2.63
N THR A 112 12.00 11.81 -3.63
CA THR A 112 13.25 11.10 -3.82
C THR A 112 14.03 11.66 -5.01
N GLY A 113 15.18 12.32 -4.72
CA GLY A 113 16.12 12.81 -5.75
C GLY A 113 17.10 11.75 -6.25
N ALA A 114 17.21 10.60 -5.57
CA ALA A 114 18.11 9.51 -5.98
C ALA A 114 17.38 8.51 -6.90
N PRO A 115 18.10 7.85 -7.83
CA PRO A 115 17.52 6.77 -8.63
C PRO A 115 17.20 5.56 -7.75
N THR A 116 16.07 4.92 -8.03
CA THR A 116 15.68 3.65 -7.40
C THR A 116 16.17 2.48 -8.25
N ASP A 117 17.09 1.69 -7.72
CA ASP A 117 17.70 0.58 -8.43
C ASP A 117 16.98 -0.74 -8.15
N PHE A 118 16.46 -1.38 -9.19
CA PHE A 118 15.82 -2.70 -9.18
C PHE A 118 16.80 -3.84 -9.53
N GLY A 119 18.08 -3.56 -9.74
CA GLY A 119 19.10 -4.50 -10.12
C GLY A 119 19.16 -4.81 -11.62
N LEU A 120 18.04 -4.88 -12.32
CA LEU A 120 17.94 -5.08 -13.77
C LEU A 120 17.73 -3.75 -14.52
N PHE A 121 17.15 -2.79 -13.88
CA PHE A 121 16.92 -1.42 -14.38
C PHE A 121 16.80 -0.48 -13.18
N SER A 122 16.89 0.81 -13.43
CA SER A 122 16.66 1.83 -12.42
C SER A 122 15.54 2.78 -12.84
N VAL A 123 14.79 3.29 -11.87
CA VAL A 123 13.85 4.39 -12.03
C VAL A 123 14.57 5.66 -11.62
N THR A 124 14.63 6.65 -12.50
CA THR A 124 15.28 7.95 -12.26
C THR A 124 14.64 8.67 -11.06
N GLY A 125 15.44 9.37 -10.27
CA GLY A 125 14.92 10.26 -9.23
C GLY A 125 14.01 11.34 -9.81
N PHE A 126 13.06 11.82 -9.05
CA PHE A 126 12.07 12.78 -9.55
C PHE A 126 12.72 14.10 -10.00
N ASN A 127 13.80 14.51 -9.35
CA ASN A 127 14.60 15.71 -9.71
C ASN A 127 15.13 15.72 -11.15
N GLU A 128 15.33 14.55 -11.76
CA GLU A 128 15.84 14.40 -13.13
C GLU A 128 14.74 14.22 -14.17
N THR A 129 13.47 14.28 -13.76
CA THR A 129 12.34 14.07 -14.67
C THR A 129 11.92 15.35 -15.39
N ALA A 130 11.33 15.19 -16.60
CA ALA A 130 10.76 16.30 -17.33
C ALA A 130 9.65 17.07 -16.57
N PRO A 131 8.75 16.41 -15.82
CA PRO A 131 7.80 17.12 -14.95
C PRO A 131 8.47 18.03 -13.91
N PHE A 132 9.54 17.55 -13.25
CA PHE A 132 10.24 18.40 -12.29
C PHE A 132 11.00 19.54 -12.99
N ALA A 133 11.64 19.29 -14.11
CA ALA A 133 12.31 20.34 -14.91
C ALA A 133 11.31 21.44 -15.30
N TRP A 134 10.08 21.09 -15.67
CA TRP A 134 9.02 22.07 -15.93
C TRP A 134 8.64 22.87 -14.67
N ILE A 135 8.46 22.21 -13.52
CA ILE A 135 8.18 22.86 -12.23
C ILE A 135 9.29 23.85 -11.88
N SER A 136 10.54 23.38 -11.90
CA SER A 136 11.72 24.18 -11.58
C SER A 136 11.83 25.42 -12.48
N HIS A 137 11.67 25.26 -13.79
CA HIS A 137 11.72 26.36 -14.74
C HIS A 137 10.55 27.35 -14.57
N SER A 138 9.33 26.85 -14.32
CA SER A 138 8.13 27.70 -14.26
C SER A 138 8.03 28.50 -12.97
N TYR A 139 8.53 27.97 -11.86
CA TYR A 139 8.39 28.54 -10.52
C TYR A 139 9.73 28.96 -9.89
N GLY A 140 10.86 28.71 -10.54
CA GLY A 140 12.19 28.98 -9.97
C GLY A 140 12.51 28.14 -8.73
N LEU A 141 11.93 26.95 -8.62
CA LEU A 141 11.99 26.12 -7.43
C LEU A 141 13.14 25.10 -7.53
N SER A 142 14.04 25.08 -6.53
CA SER A 142 15.05 24.01 -6.42
C SER A 142 14.39 22.70 -5.96
N PHE A 143 15.05 21.55 -6.21
CA PHE A 143 14.54 20.26 -5.75
C PHE A 143 14.44 20.22 -4.23
N GLU A 144 15.44 20.68 -3.52
CA GLU A 144 15.44 20.76 -2.04
C GLU A 144 14.24 21.55 -1.48
N ALA A 145 13.88 22.68 -2.10
CA ALA A 145 12.71 23.43 -1.69
C ALA A 145 11.38 22.74 -2.02
N PHE A 146 11.38 21.90 -3.07
CA PHE A 146 10.21 21.10 -3.47
C PHE A 146 10.03 19.87 -2.58
N GLU A 147 11.12 19.14 -2.28
CA GLU A 147 11.03 17.88 -1.52
C GLU A 147 10.62 18.08 -0.06
N VAL A 148 11.08 19.15 0.62
CA VAL A 148 10.81 19.39 2.04
C VAL A 148 9.33 19.23 2.42
N PRO A 149 8.35 19.91 1.78
CA PRO A 149 6.94 19.72 2.10
C PRO A 149 6.41 18.33 1.70
N ILE A 150 6.94 17.72 0.65
CA ILE A 150 6.54 16.39 0.20
C ILE A 150 6.97 15.33 1.22
N ASP A 151 8.21 15.39 1.68
CA ASP A 151 8.75 14.51 2.71
C ASP A 151 8.00 14.67 4.03
N ALA A 152 7.67 15.91 4.42
CA ALA A 152 6.86 16.14 5.60
C ALA A 152 5.49 15.46 5.52
N ILE A 153 4.86 15.49 4.33
CA ILE A 153 3.59 14.76 4.08
C ILE A 153 3.83 13.25 4.14
N HIS A 154 4.86 12.74 3.46
CA HIS A 154 5.19 11.32 3.46
C HIS A 154 5.42 10.79 4.88
N HIS A 155 6.23 11.48 5.66
CA HIS A 155 6.52 11.14 7.05
C HIS A 155 5.27 11.20 7.93
N PHE A 156 4.45 12.25 7.79
CA PHE A 156 3.20 12.36 8.55
C PHE A 156 2.23 11.24 8.22
N LEU A 157 2.00 10.97 6.93
CA LEU A 157 1.14 9.87 6.49
C LEU A 157 1.67 8.52 6.97
N GLY A 158 2.98 8.27 6.82
CA GLY A 158 3.61 7.02 7.21
C GLY A 158 3.60 6.81 8.71
N LYS A 159 4.01 7.82 9.48
CA LYS A 159 4.17 7.70 10.93
C LYS A 159 2.86 7.61 11.70
N TRP A 160 1.81 8.31 11.25
CA TRP A 160 0.58 8.46 12.02
C TRP A 160 -0.64 7.83 11.35
N ILE A 161 -0.89 8.16 10.09
CA ILE A 161 -2.13 7.78 9.43
C ILE A 161 -2.11 6.32 9.00
N ALA A 162 -1.04 5.88 8.33
CA ALA A 162 -0.98 4.52 7.80
C ALA A 162 -0.98 3.48 8.91
N TRP A 163 -0.23 3.68 10.00
CA TRP A 163 -0.27 2.78 11.15
C TRP A 163 -1.65 2.69 11.77
N SER A 164 -2.32 3.82 11.97
CA SER A 164 -3.66 3.85 12.57
C SER A 164 -4.69 3.12 11.71
N VAL A 165 -4.68 3.37 10.41
CA VAL A 165 -5.65 2.75 9.47
C VAL A 165 -5.36 1.26 9.28
N VAL A 166 -4.09 0.86 9.15
CA VAL A 166 -3.70 -0.55 9.03
C VAL A 166 -4.01 -1.31 10.32
N ALA A 167 -3.68 -0.74 11.48
CA ALA A 167 -4.01 -1.36 12.77
C ALA A 167 -5.52 -1.57 12.92
N LEU A 168 -6.33 -0.54 12.60
CA LEU A 168 -7.78 -0.64 12.62
C LEU A 168 -8.29 -1.72 11.67
N HIS A 169 -7.75 -1.81 10.47
CA HIS A 169 -8.11 -2.83 9.47
C HIS A 169 -7.81 -4.25 9.98
N VAL A 170 -6.62 -4.46 10.54
CA VAL A 170 -6.22 -5.77 11.08
C VAL A 170 -7.08 -6.12 12.31
N LEU A 171 -7.26 -5.19 13.24
CA LEU A 171 -8.09 -5.41 14.43
C LEU A 171 -9.55 -5.71 14.07
N ALA A 172 -10.10 -5.02 13.07
CA ALA A 172 -11.45 -5.31 12.57
C ALA A 172 -11.53 -6.73 12.00
N ALA A 173 -10.57 -7.16 11.18
CA ALA A 173 -10.53 -8.52 10.64
C ALA A 173 -10.42 -9.59 11.74
N LEU A 174 -9.60 -9.35 12.77
CA LEU A 174 -9.45 -10.24 13.92
C LEU A 174 -10.71 -10.26 14.80
N PHE A 175 -11.37 -9.11 14.99
CA PHE A 175 -12.65 -9.02 15.69
C PHE A 175 -13.74 -9.83 14.97
N HIS A 176 -13.84 -9.72 13.66
CA HIS A 176 -14.74 -10.55 12.86
C HIS A 176 -14.45 -12.05 13.06
N HIS A 177 -13.17 -12.44 13.05
CA HIS A 177 -12.77 -13.84 13.16
C HIS A 177 -13.04 -14.44 14.54
N TRP A 178 -12.63 -13.75 15.62
CA TRP A 178 -12.67 -14.33 16.98
C TRP A 178 -13.94 -14.00 17.76
N VAL A 179 -14.49 -12.79 17.56
CA VAL A 179 -15.64 -12.33 18.33
C VAL A 179 -16.95 -12.58 17.57
N ARG A 180 -17.04 -12.13 16.33
CA ARG A 180 -18.23 -12.36 15.49
C ARG A 180 -18.30 -13.77 14.92
N ARG A 181 -17.16 -14.43 14.77
CA ARG A 181 -17.01 -15.77 14.23
C ARG A 181 -17.62 -15.90 12.83
N ASP A 182 -17.48 -14.85 12.03
CA ASP A 182 -17.88 -14.83 10.63
C ASP A 182 -16.69 -15.11 9.71
N ASP A 183 -16.93 -15.10 8.40
CA ASP A 183 -15.97 -15.53 7.40
C ASP A 183 -15.18 -14.38 6.75
N VAL A 184 -15.30 -13.13 7.24
CA VAL A 184 -14.64 -11.94 6.67
C VAL A 184 -13.14 -12.17 6.47
N LEU A 185 -12.43 -12.63 7.49
CA LEU A 185 -11.00 -12.91 7.40
C LEU A 185 -10.73 -14.11 6.48
N THR A 186 -11.47 -15.20 6.64
CA THR A 186 -11.25 -16.45 5.89
C THR A 186 -11.51 -16.32 4.40
N ARG A 187 -12.39 -15.44 3.97
CA ARG A 187 -12.62 -15.10 2.55
C ARG A 187 -11.38 -14.55 1.86
N MET A 188 -10.45 -13.94 2.62
CA MET A 188 -9.24 -13.31 2.09
C MET A 188 -7.98 -14.15 2.30
N LEU A 189 -8.01 -15.21 3.15
CA LEU A 189 -6.84 -16.05 3.38
C LEU A 189 -6.43 -16.84 2.14
N PRO A 190 -5.12 -16.91 1.81
CA PRO A 190 -4.64 -17.56 0.59
C PRO A 190 -4.95 -19.07 0.53
N TRP A 191 -4.94 -19.74 1.68
CA TRP A 191 -5.11 -21.19 1.81
C TRP A 191 -6.51 -21.65 2.13
N SER A 192 -7.47 -20.77 2.29
CA SER A 192 -8.83 -21.18 2.60
C SER A 192 -9.44 -21.97 1.43
N LYS A 193 -9.86 -23.21 1.71
CA LYS A 193 -10.48 -24.10 0.71
C LYS A 193 -11.78 -23.49 0.17
N SER A 194 -12.04 -23.68 -1.12
CA SER A 194 -13.38 -23.46 -1.68
C SER A 194 -14.32 -24.50 -1.08
N GLU A 195 -15.34 -24.06 -0.35
CA GLU A 195 -16.48 -24.96 -0.13
C GLU A 195 -17.05 -25.26 -1.52
N GLN A 196 -17.03 -26.52 -1.90
CA GLN A 196 -17.80 -26.97 -3.06
C GLN A 196 -19.27 -26.85 -2.68
N PRO A 197 -20.13 -26.41 -3.60
CA PRO A 197 -21.56 -26.52 -3.37
C PRO A 197 -21.86 -28.01 -3.09
N THR A 198 -22.43 -28.28 -1.95
CA THR A 198 -23.06 -29.58 -1.71
C THR A 198 -24.30 -29.62 -2.62
N ASP A 199 -24.22 -30.43 -3.65
CA ASP A 199 -25.34 -30.77 -4.53
C ASP A 199 -26.52 -31.35 -3.73
#